data_0c309976afe9c75c219abdd9e46d4c67
#
_entry.id   0c309976afe9c75c219abdd9e46d4c67
#
_cell.length_a   1.000
_cell.length_b   1.000
_cell.length_c   1.000
_cell.angle_alpha   90.00
_cell.angle_beta   90.00
_cell.angle_gamma   90.00
#
_symmetry.space_group_name_H-M   'P 1'
#
loop_
_entity.id
_entity.type
_entity.pdbx_description
1 polymer ?
#
loop_
_entity_poly.entity_id
_entity_poly.type
_entity_poly.pdbx_seq_one_letter_code
_entity_poly.pdbx_strand_id
1 'polypeptide(L)'
;SVVGAVTSVNPAAISAPSTSVANMLGGVVPGIIAVDRSGEPGQDVSEFWIRGISTFGANQSALVLIDGIEGNLNDLDPSDIESFSILKDASATAVYGVRGANGVVLVTTRSGQEGRTKVTWKSSMTLSYSPRMPEYLEAYDYASLANEARVVSNMDPLYSPTELEIIKAGLDNDLYPNVNWQKEILKDVTINHQHYLNAVSYTHLRAHETRHDL
;
A
#
# COMPACT_ATOMS: atom_id res chain seq x y z
N SER A 1 -23.52 -15.95 -24.86
CA SER A 1 -22.19 -15.65 -24.30
C SER A 1 -22.25 -14.28 -23.67
N VAL A 2 -22.24 -14.22 -22.34
CA VAL A 2 -22.09 -12.97 -21.61
C VAL A 2 -20.62 -12.58 -21.74
N VAL A 3 -20.31 -11.65 -22.62
CA VAL A 3 -18.97 -11.05 -22.74
C VAL A 3 -18.91 -9.97 -21.66
N GLY A 4 -18.66 -10.39 -20.42
CA GLY A 4 -18.29 -9.46 -19.35
C GLY A 4 -16.89 -8.91 -19.61
N ALA A 5 -16.66 -7.64 -19.27
CA ALA A 5 -15.33 -7.04 -19.36
C ALA A 5 -14.41 -7.65 -18.27
N VAL A 6 -13.85 -8.82 -18.59
CA VAL A 6 -12.85 -9.49 -17.76
C VAL A 6 -11.48 -9.04 -18.24
N THR A 7 -10.73 -8.39 -17.37
CA THR A 7 -9.34 -8.04 -17.64
C THR A 7 -8.44 -9.03 -16.90
N SER A 8 -7.73 -9.87 -17.66
CA SER A 8 -6.71 -10.77 -17.10
C SER A 8 -5.34 -10.13 -17.24
N VAL A 9 -4.57 -10.14 -16.18
CA VAL A 9 -3.22 -9.56 -16.13
C VAL A 9 -2.23 -10.63 -15.70
N ASN A 10 -1.15 -10.77 -16.46
CA ASN A 10 -0.07 -11.67 -16.08
C ASN A 10 0.88 -10.96 -15.10
N PRO A 11 1.08 -11.49 -13.88
CA PRO A 11 1.96 -10.87 -12.89
C PRO A 11 3.41 -10.74 -13.35
N ALA A 12 3.87 -11.60 -14.26
CA ALA A 12 5.23 -11.51 -14.83
C ALA A 12 5.44 -10.21 -15.64
N ALA A 13 4.37 -9.59 -16.11
CA ALA A 13 4.42 -8.29 -16.79
C ALA A 13 4.48 -7.10 -15.80
N ILE A 14 4.25 -7.37 -14.51
CA ILE A 14 4.22 -6.35 -13.45
C ILE A 14 5.53 -6.45 -12.67
N SER A 15 6.61 -5.95 -13.24
CA SER A 15 7.92 -5.91 -12.56
C SER A 15 8.11 -4.55 -11.89
N ALA A 16 7.28 -4.23 -10.90
CA ALA A 16 7.50 -3.05 -10.08
C ALA A 16 8.24 -3.43 -8.78
N PRO A 17 9.16 -2.59 -8.29
CA PRO A 17 9.87 -2.82 -7.03
C PRO A 17 9.00 -2.49 -5.80
N SER A 18 7.71 -2.79 -5.86
CA SER A 18 6.77 -2.57 -4.77
C SER A 18 6.49 -3.88 -4.05
N THR A 19 6.41 -3.83 -2.73
CA THR A 19 6.00 -4.94 -1.86
C THR A 19 4.48 -5.11 -1.84
N SER A 20 3.72 -4.07 -2.21
CA SER A 20 2.25 -4.08 -2.23
C SER A 20 1.71 -4.49 -3.60
N VAL A 21 0.92 -5.56 -3.61
CA VAL A 21 0.20 -6.02 -4.80
C VAL A 21 -0.79 -4.97 -5.30
N ALA A 22 -1.44 -4.24 -4.39
CA ALA A 22 -2.37 -3.18 -4.74
C ALA A 22 -1.70 -2.04 -5.52
N ASN A 23 -0.49 -1.64 -5.11
CA ASN A 23 0.33 -0.65 -5.82
C ASN A 23 0.74 -1.12 -7.21
N MET A 24 1.06 -2.41 -7.34
CA MET A 24 1.44 -2.99 -8.63
C MET A 24 0.29 -3.02 -9.63
N LEU A 25 -0.96 -3.16 -9.17
CA LEU A 25 -2.14 -3.13 -10.04
C LEU A 25 -2.50 -1.72 -10.51
N GLY A 26 -2.15 -0.71 -9.70
CA GLY A 26 -2.34 0.70 -10.05
C GLY A 26 -1.51 1.06 -11.30
N GLY A 27 -2.16 1.63 -12.29
CA GLY A 27 -1.50 2.03 -13.54
C GLY A 27 -1.28 0.92 -14.58
N VAL A 28 -1.34 -0.36 -14.20
CA VAL A 28 -1.20 -1.50 -15.14
C VAL A 28 -2.57 -1.99 -15.61
N VAL A 29 -3.56 -1.96 -14.73
CA VAL A 29 -4.90 -2.44 -15.04
C VAL A 29 -5.84 -1.26 -15.31
N PRO A 30 -6.39 -1.12 -16.52
CA PRO A 30 -7.31 -0.03 -16.85
C PRO A 30 -8.53 -0.05 -15.91
N GLY A 31 -8.82 1.09 -15.27
CA GLY A 31 -9.98 1.26 -14.38
C GLY A 31 -9.75 0.85 -12.94
N ILE A 32 -8.53 0.53 -12.54
CA ILE A 32 -8.11 0.46 -11.13
C ILE A 32 -7.43 1.78 -10.77
N ILE A 33 -7.90 2.36 -9.68
CA ILE A 33 -7.26 3.51 -9.03
C ILE A 33 -6.69 3.01 -7.72
N ALA A 34 -5.38 3.01 -7.59
CA ALA A 34 -4.69 2.77 -6.33
C ALA A 34 -4.21 4.11 -5.76
N VAL A 35 -4.45 4.33 -4.48
CA VAL A 35 -4.01 5.53 -3.78
C VAL A 35 -3.19 5.11 -2.58
N ASP A 36 -1.94 5.51 -2.59
CA ASP A 36 -1.07 5.43 -1.44
C ASP A 36 -1.25 6.71 -0.61
N ARG A 37 -1.69 6.56 0.63
CA ARG A 37 -2.04 7.70 1.48
C ARG A 37 -0.86 8.28 2.24
N SER A 38 0.14 7.48 2.55
CA SER A 38 1.19 7.94 3.44
C SER A 38 2.49 8.26 2.74
N GLY A 39 2.89 7.54 1.71
CA GLY A 39 4.22 7.67 1.11
C GLY A 39 5.36 7.47 2.11
N GLU A 40 5.06 7.00 3.32
CA GLU A 40 6.06 6.72 4.34
C GLU A 40 6.79 5.42 4.01
N PRO A 41 8.13 5.39 4.10
CA PRO A 41 8.88 4.17 3.90
C PRO A 41 8.45 3.07 4.87
N GLY A 42 7.95 1.94 4.33
CA GLY A 42 7.49 0.81 5.12
C GLY A 42 5.97 0.77 5.40
N GLN A 43 5.22 1.78 4.98
CA GLN A 43 3.76 1.82 5.00
C GLN A 43 3.18 1.74 3.58
N ASP A 44 3.50 0.69 2.85
CA ASP A 44 3.06 0.48 1.46
C ASP A 44 1.62 -0.05 1.37
N VAL A 45 0.76 0.26 2.34
CA VAL A 45 -0.65 -0.16 2.34
C VAL A 45 -1.45 0.79 1.48
N SER A 46 -1.81 0.34 0.28
CA SER A 46 -2.64 1.11 -0.64
C SER A 46 -4.08 0.68 -0.59
N GLU A 47 -4.95 1.65 -0.66
CA GLU A 47 -6.36 1.42 -0.95
C GLU A 47 -6.57 1.45 -2.47
N PHE A 48 -7.38 0.54 -2.99
CA PHE A 48 -7.70 0.50 -4.41
C PHE A 48 -9.21 0.45 -4.65
N TRP A 49 -9.61 1.05 -5.76
CA TRP A 49 -10.99 1.07 -6.23
C TRP A 49 -11.05 0.65 -7.69
N ILE A 50 -12.16 0.01 -8.05
CA ILE A 50 -12.47 -0.34 -9.44
C ILE A 50 -13.51 0.66 -9.95
N ARG A 51 -13.21 1.36 -11.07
CA ARG A 51 -14.07 2.41 -11.67
C ARG A 51 -14.30 3.66 -10.83
N GLY A 52 -13.46 3.91 -9.83
CA GLY A 52 -13.55 5.12 -9.00
C GLY A 52 -14.46 4.95 -7.78
N ILE A 53 -14.55 6.02 -7.00
CA ILE A 53 -15.38 6.07 -5.79
C ILE A 53 -16.81 6.36 -6.23
N SER A 54 -17.62 5.32 -6.40
CA SER A 54 -18.98 5.45 -6.98
C SER A 54 -20.10 5.50 -5.95
N THR A 55 -19.84 5.22 -4.67
CA THR A 55 -20.88 5.13 -3.65
C THR A 55 -20.50 5.87 -2.37
N PHE A 56 -21.44 6.69 -1.88
CA PHE A 56 -21.42 7.23 -0.53
C PHE A 56 -21.89 6.13 0.44
N GLY A 57 -20.97 5.37 1.03
CA GLY A 57 -21.31 4.30 1.98
C GLY A 57 -20.10 3.69 2.68
N ALA A 58 -20.33 2.92 3.74
CA ALA A 58 -19.30 2.43 4.65
C ALA A 58 -18.35 1.38 4.05
N ASN A 59 -18.68 0.74 2.92
CA ASN A 59 -17.84 -0.27 2.26
C ASN A 59 -17.67 0.09 0.78
N GLN A 60 -16.60 0.82 0.47
CA GLN A 60 -16.27 1.26 -0.88
C GLN A 60 -15.22 0.39 -1.57
N SER A 61 -14.63 -0.58 -0.87
CA SER A 61 -13.60 -1.47 -1.40
C SER A 61 -14.20 -2.54 -2.32
N ALA A 62 -13.43 -2.91 -3.34
CA ALA A 62 -13.76 -4.05 -4.18
C ALA A 62 -13.65 -5.36 -3.37
N LEU A 63 -14.46 -6.36 -3.74
CA LEU A 63 -14.36 -7.69 -3.16
C LEU A 63 -13.12 -8.40 -3.71
N VAL A 64 -12.24 -8.85 -2.81
CA VAL A 64 -11.05 -9.63 -3.19
C VAL A 64 -11.27 -11.08 -2.83
N LEU A 65 -11.09 -11.95 -3.81
CA LEU A 65 -11.15 -13.41 -3.64
C LEU A 65 -9.80 -14.02 -4.04
N ILE A 66 -9.18 -14.69 -3.07
CA ILE A 66 -7.92 -15.42 -3.25
C ILE A 66 -8.26 -16.91 -3.30
N ASP A 67 -8.07 -17.53 -4.45
CA ASP A 67 -8.46 -18.93 -4.71
C ASP A 67 -9.93 -19.23 -4.32
N GLY A 68 -10.81 -18.24 -4.52
CA GLY A 68 -12.23 -18.31 -4.21
C GLY A 68 -12.62 -17.97 -2.76
N ILE A 69 -11.66 -17.67 -1.90
CA ILE A 69 -11.88 -17.26 -0.50
C ILE A 69 -11.63 -15.75 -0.38
N GLU A 70 -12.48 -15.07 0.38
CA GLU A 70 -12.32 -13.64 0.65
C GLU A 70 -11.05 -13.38 1.45
N GLY A 71 -10.23 -12.44 0.99
CA GLY A 71 -8.95 -12.10 1.59
C GLY A 71 -8.49 -10.69 1.27
N ASN A 72 -7.30 -10.34 1.73
CA ASN A 72 -6.70 -9.04 1.50
C ASN A 72 -5.48 -9.16 0.57
N LEU A 73 -5.40 -8.29 -0.44
CA LEU A 73 -4.26 -8.27 -1.37
C LEU A 73 -2.92 -7.94 -0.70
N ASN A 74 -2.97 -7.22 0.41
CA ASN A 74 -1.75 -6.85 1.14
C ASN A 74 -1.11 -8.04 1.88
N ASP A 75 -1.85 -9.14 2.08
CA ASP A 75 -1.36 -10.34 2.74
C ASP A 75 -0.66 -11.31 1.76
N LEU A 76 -0.68 -10.99 0.46
CA LEU A 76 -0.10 -11.81 -0.59
C LEU A 76 1.26 -11.29 -1.03
N ASP A 77 2.23 -12.23 -1.17
CA ASP A 77 3.46 -11.92 -1.90
C ASP A 77 3.17 -11.94 -3.41
N PRO A 78 3.59 -10.90 -4.16
CA PRO A 78 3.43 -10.87 -5.62
C PRO A 78 3.99 -12.11 -6.34
N SER A 79 4.97 -12.77 -5.74
CA SER A 79 5.59 -13.98 -6.29
C SER A 79 4.70 -15.21 -6.23
N ASP A 80 3.70 -15.25 -5.33
CA ASP A 80 2.77 -16.36 -5.18
C ASP A 80 1.61 -16.28 -6.17
N ILE A 81 1.45 -15.16 -6.86
CA ILE A 81 0.33 -14.93 -7.74
C ILE A 81 0.61 -15.52 -9.13
N GLU A 82 -0.34 -16.29 -9.64
CA GLU A 82 -0.33 -16.82 -10.99
C GLU A 82 -1.06 -15.88 -11.97
N SER A 83 -2.23 -15.40 -11.57
CA SER A 83 -3.03 -14.50 -12.41
C SER A 83 -3.99 -13.65 -11.61
N PHE A 84 -4.35 -12.50 -12.19
CA PHE A 84 -5.42 -11.63 -11.72
C PHE A 84 -6.54 -11.60 -12.77
N SER A 85 -7.78 -11.68 -12.31
CA SER A 85 -8.96 -11.44 -13.12
C SER A 85 -9.86 -10.43 -12.43
N ILE A 86 -10.25 -9.38 -13.13
CA ILE A 86 -11.04 -8.31 -12.57
C ILE A 86 -12.39 -8.27 -13.26
N LEU A 87 -13.44 -8.47 -12.46
CA LEU A 87 -14.82 -8.39 -12.90
C LEU A 87 -15.35 -7.00 -12.56
N LYS A 88 -15.64 -6.21 -13.60
CA LYS A 88 -16.01 -4.80 -13.44
C LYS A 88 -17.50 -4.51 -13.61
N ASP A 89 -18.25 -5.47 -14.13
CA ASP A 89 -19.62 -5.25 -14.62
C ASP A 89 -20.68 -6.01 -13.84
N ALA A 90 -21.91 -5.93 -14.33
CA ALA A 90 -23.05 -6.68 -13.85
C ALA A 90 -22.83 -8.20 -13.71
N SER A 91 -21.82 -8.74 -14.41
CA SER A 91 -21.38 -10.14 -14.26
C SER A 91 -20.84 -10.43 -12.84
N ALA A 92 -20.16 -9.48 -12.22
CA ALA A 92 -19.69 -9.60 -10.83
C ALA A 92 -20.89 -9.63 -9.86
N THR A 93 -21.87 -8.74 -10.05
CA THR A 93 -23.05 -8.66 -9.21
C THR A 93 -23.95 -9.90 -9.37
N ALA A 94 -24.00 -10.48 -10.56
CA ALA A 94 -24.79 -11.69 -10.83
C ALA A 94 -24.27 -12.92 -10.09
N VAL A 95 -22.94 -13.01 -9.89
CA VAL A 95 -22.29 -14.14 -9.22
C VAL A 95 -22.12 -13.90 -7.71
N TYR A 96 -21.73 -12.70 -7.33
CA TYR A 96 -21.34 -12.36 -5.95
C TYR A 96 -22.35 -11.45 -5.22
N GLY A 97 -23.50 -11.16 -5.84
CA GLY A 97 -24.57 -10.36 -5.27
C GLY A 97 -24.13 -8.91 -4.99
N VAL A 98 -24.71 -8.32 -3.96
CA VAL A 98 -24.45 -6.93 -3.56
C VAL A 98 -22.99 -6.68 -3.21
N ARG A 99 -22.27 -7.69 -2.71
CA ARG A 99 -20.84 -7.60 -2.38
C ARG A 99 -19.95 -7.38 -3.59
N GLY A 100 -20.38 -7.83 -4.78
CA GLY A 100 -19.70 -7.62 -6.05
C GLY A 100 -20.03 -6.28 -6.73
N ALA A 101 -20.88 -5.43 -6.14
CA ALA A 101 -21.34 -4.18 -6.77
C ALA A 101 -20.20 -3.20 -7.07
N ASN A 102 -19.16 -3.18 -6.23
CA ASN A 102 -17.97 -2.34 -6.39
C ASN A 102 -16.87 -2.99 -7.24
N GLY A 103 -17.17 -4.14 -7.87
CA GLY A 103 -16.24 -4.96 -8.61
C GLY A 103 -15.65 -6.08 -7.76
N VAL A 104 -15.13 -7.09 -8.45
CA VAL A 104 -14.50 -8.26 -7.82
C VAL A 104 -13.11 -8.48 -8.41
N VAL A 105 -12.12 -8.66 -7.56
CA VAL A 105 -10.78 -9.06 -7.91
C VAL A 105 -10.63 -10.54 -7.58
N LEU A 106 -10.40 -11.35 -8.60
CA LEU A 106 -10.10 -12.77 -8.45
C LEU A 106 -8.59 -12.95 -8.57
N VAL A 107 -7.98 -13.44 -7.52
CA VAL A 107 -6.57 -13.78 -7.48
C VAL A 107 -6.44 -15.29 -7.50
N THR A 108 -5.67 -15.80 -8.45
CA THR A 108 -5.30 -17.21 -8.49
C THR A 108 -3.85 -17.33 -8.07
N THR A 109 -3.58 -18.14 -7.04
CA THR A 109 -2.22 -18.40 -6.60
C THR A 109 -1.60 -19.57 -7.38
N ARG A 110 -0.27 -19.63 -7.37
CA ARG A 110 0.47 -20.67 -8.06
C ARG A 110 0.25 -22.02 -7.41
N SER A 111 -0.31 -22.93 -8.15
CA SER A 111 -0.51 -24.32 -7.73
C SER A 111 0.73 -25.18 -7.97
N GLY A 112 0.89 -26.23 -7.17
CA GLY A 112 1.91 -27.25 -7.38
C GLY A 112 1.69 -28.00 -8.70
N GLN A 113 2.78 -28.26 -9.43
CA GLN A 113 2.76 -29.05 -10.65
C GLN A 113 3.32 -30.44 -10.37
N GLU A 114 2.79 -31.46 -11.08
CA GLU A 114 3.32 -32.81 -11.02
C GLU A 114 4.82 -32.82 -11.39
N GLY A 115 5.64 -33.42 -10.56
CA GLY A 115 7.06 -33.49 -10.80
C GLY A 115 7.92 -33.40 -9.55
N ARG A 116 9.16 -32.98 -9.72
CA ARG A 116 10.12 -32.80 -8.61
C ARG A 116 9.76 -31.56 -7.81
N THR A 117 9.92 -31.63 -6.51
CA THR A 117 9.81 -30.47 -5.61
C THR A 117 10.67 -29.32 -6.13
N LYS A 118 10.05 -28.17 -6.32
CA LYS A 118 10.72 -26.96 -6.76
C LYS A 118 10.88 -26.02 -5.55
N VAL A 119 12.13 -25.73 -5.21
CA VAL A 119 12.46 -24.73 -4.19
C VAL A 119 12.90 -23.47 -4.89
N THR A 120 12.28 -22.36 -4.54
CA THR A 120 12.61 -21.03 -5.07
C THR A 120 12.97 -20.13 -3.91
N TRP A 121 14.17 -19.54 -3.96
CA TRP A 121 14.59 -18.51 -3.02
C TRP A 121 14.88 -17.23 -3.79
N LYS A 122 14.26 -16.14 -3.32
CA LYS A 122 14.50 -14.78 -3.82
C LYS A 122 14.95 -13.93 -2.65
N SER A 123 15.90 -13.07 -2.90
CA SER A 123 16.37 -12.06 -1.93
C SER A 123 16.40 -10.71 -2.64
N SER A 124 15.78 -9.71 -2.04
CA SER A 124 15.80 -8.35 -2.52
C SER A 124 16.26 -7.41 -1.41
N MET A 125 16.98 -6.37 -1.81
CA MET A 125 17.41 -5.28 -0.95
C MET A 125 16.93 -3.97 -1.57
N THR A 126 16.16 -3.21 -0.82
CA THR A 126 15.57 -1.95 -1.27
C THR A 126 16.10 -0.81 -0.39
N LEU A 127 16.62 0.23 -1.04
CA LEU A 127 16.99 1.49 -0.40
C LEU A 127 15.82 2.47 -0.59
N SER A 128 15.21 2.87 0.51
CA SER A 128 14.14 3.86 0.50
C SER A 128 14.65 5.17 1.07
N TYR A 129 14.37 6.27 0.40
CA TYR A 129 14.69 7.59 0.87
C TYR A 129 13.54 8.55 0.55
N SER A 130 13.39 9.58 1.36
CA SER A 130 12.41 10.63 1.10
C SER A 130 13.00 11.68 0.17
N PRO A 131 12.52 11.82 -1.07
CA PRO A 131 13.12 12.74 -2.05
C PRO A 131 12.85 14.22 -1.72
N ARG A 132 11.88 14.49 -0.88
CA ARG A 132 11.49 15.84 -0.51
C ARG A 132 10.97 15.87 0.92
N MET A 133 11.72 16.49 1.81
CA MET A 133 11.30 16.83 3.16
C MET A 133 10.93 18.30 3.21
N PRO A 134 9.81 18.70 3.85
CA PRO A 134 9.54 20.10 4.09
C PRO A 134 10.62 20.70 4.99
N GLU A 135 11.10 21.88 4.62
CA GLU A 135 12.00 22.64 5.48
C GLU A 135 11.18 23.44 6.49
N TYR A 136 11.40 23.17 7.75
CA TYR A 136 10.78 23.92 8.83
C TYR A 136 11.68 25.08 9.25
N LEU A 137 11.04 26.18 9.64
CA LEU A 137 11.72 27.35 10.17
C LEU A 137 12.38 27.03 11.51
N GLU A 138 13.49 27.66 11.79
CA GLU A 138 14.06 27.69 13.12
C GLU A 138 13.18 28.47 14.10
N ALA A 139 13.37 28.24 15.41
CA ALA A 139 12.52 28.79 16.44
C ALA A 139 12.40 30.32 16.38
N TYR A 140 13.51 31.03 16.11
CA TYR A 140 13.53 32.49 16.00
C TYR A 140 12.74 32.99 14.79
N ASP A 141 12.94 32.39 13.65
CA ASP A 141 12.26 32.78 12.40
C ASP A 141 10.75 32.52 12.50
N TYR A 142 10.39 31.37 13.09
CA TYR A 142 8.98 31.06 13.37
C TYR A 142 8.35 32.09 14.31
N ALA A 143 9.01 32.41 15.44
CA ALA A 143 8.49 33.34 16.42
C ALA A 143 8.35 34.77 15.85
N SER A 144 9.31 35.20 15.02
CA SER A 144 9.29 36.50 14.35
C SER A 144 8.16 36.59 13.35
N LEU A 145 7.98 35.59 12.48
CA LEU A 145 6.88 35.53 11.51
C LEU A 145 5.51 35.41 12.18
N ALA A 146 5.42 34.66 13.28
CA ALA A 146 4.18 34.54 14.06
C ALA A 146 3.76 35.91 14.63
N ASN A 147 4.71 36.69 15.16
CA ASN A 147 4.44 38.04 15.61
C ASN A 147 4.00 38.98 14.48
N GLU A 148 4.70 38.92 13.34
CA GLU A 148 4.34 39.70 12.14
C GLU A 148 2.92 39.38 11.66
N ALA A 149 2.57 38.11 11.56
CA ALA A 149 1.23 37.68 11.16
C ALA A 149 0.14 38.18 12.12
N ARG A 150 0.40 38.19 13.42
CA ARG A 150 -0.54 38.69 14.42
C ARG A 150 -0.71 40.20 14.32
N VAL A 151 0.38 40.95 14.18
CA VAL A 151 0.34 42.43 14.03
C VAL A 151 -0.43 42.80 12.76
N VAL A 152 -0.21 42.14 11.64
CA VAL A 152 -0.97 42.35 10.39
C VAL A 152 -2.45 42.04 10.59
N SER A 153 -2.79 41.12 11.46
CA SER A 153 -4.17 40.77 11.82
C SER A 153 -4.77 41.64 12.93
N ASN A 154 -4.13 42.75 13.31
CA ASN A 154 -4.52 43.64 14.42
C ASN A 154 -4.63 42.89 15.76
N MET A 155 -3.77 41.90 16.00
CA MET A 155 -3.65 41.18 17.28
C MET A 155 -2.32 41.52 17.94
N ASP A 156 -2.27 41.42 19.26
CA ASP A 156 -1.02 41.63 20.01
C ASP A 156 0.02 40.54 19.63
N PRO A 157 1.31 40.93 19.60
CA PRO A 157 2.39 39.97 19.41
C PRO A 157 2.33 38.81 20.40
N LEU A 158 2.67 37.61 19.94
CA LEU A 158 2.69 36.41 20.77
C LEU A 158 3.93 36.37 21.67
N TYR A 159 5.06 36.80 21.12
CA TYR A 159 6.35 36.83 21.81
C TYR A 159 6.80 38.26 22.03
N SER A 160 7.23 38.56 23.25
CA SER A 160 7.80 39.86 23.59
C SER A 160 9.18 40.04 22.95
N PRO A 161 9.69 41.29 22.84
CA PRO A 161 11.04 41.52 22.32
C PRO A 161 12.14 40.81 23.12
N THR A 162 11.98 40.68 24.41
CA THR A 162 12.93 39.99 25.30
C THR A 162 12.91 38.48 25.03
N GLU A 163 11.73 37.88 24.82
CA GLU A 163 11.61 36.48 24.51
C GLU A 163 12.24 36.17 23.13
N LEU A 164 12.05 37.05 22.13
CA LEU A 164 12.69 36.90 20.84
C LEU A 164 14.24 36.91 20.92
N GLU A 165 14.80 37.76 21.81
CA GLU A 165 16.24 37.78 22.01
C GLU A 165 16.72 36.51 22.72
N ILE A 166 15.99 35.98 23.71
CA ILE A 166 16.28 34.72 24.39
C ILE A 166 16.26 33.55 23.37
N ILE A 167 15.23 33.48 22.54
CA ILE A 167 15.10 32.46 21.48
C ILE A 167 16.26 32.57 20.50
N LYS A 168 16.57 33.78 20.05
CA LYS A 168 17.67 34.02 19.08
C LYS A 168 19.04 33.61 19.64
N ALA A 169 19.25 33.90 20.92
CA ALA A 169 20.50 33.56 21.59
C ALA A 169 20.58 32.10 22.07
N GLY A 170 19.47 31.36 22.03
CA GLY A 170 19.43 29.97 22.52
C GLY A 170 19.72 29.85 24.02
N LEU A 171 19.33 30.83 24.82
CA LEU A 171 19.71 30.90 26.24
C LEU A 171 18.86 29.96 27.12
N ASP A 172 17.67 29.59 26.67
CA ASP A 172 16.75 28.70 27.38
C ASP A 172 16.14 27.69 26.44
N ASN A 173 16.82 26.56 26.26
CA ASN A 173 16.38 25.47 25.38
C ASN A 173 15.27 24.63 25.99
N ASP A 174 15.02 24.73 27.31
CA ASP A 174 13.95 23.98 27.97
C ASP A 174 12.59 24.69 27.76
N LEU A 175 12.59 26.02 27.79
CA LEU A 175 11.38 26.81 27.58
C LEU A 175 11.13 27.11 26.09
N TYR A 176 12.20 27.35 25.33
CA TYR A 176 12.14 27.67 23.90
C TYR A 176 13.04 26.71 23.08
N PRO A 177 12.63 25.44 22.93
CA PRO A 177 13.43 24.47 22.22
C PRO A 177 13.50 24.78 20.71
N ASN A 178 14.71 24.72 20.16
CA ASN A 178 14.94 24.78 18.71
C ASN A 178 15.31 23.39 18.20
N VAL A 179 14.34 22.49 18.13
CA VAL A 179 14.54 21.09 17.75
C VAL A 179 13.87 20.80 16.42
N ASN A 180 14.64 20.31 15.48
CA ASN A 180 14.09 19.78 14.24
C ASN A 180 13.68 18.31 14.44
N TRP A 181 12.44 18.10 14.90
CA TRP A 181 11.88 16.79 15.17
C TRP A 181 11.92 15.84 13.98
N GLN A 182 11.86 16.39 12.78
CA GLN A 182 11.93 15.60 11.56
C GLN A 182 13.31 14.92 11.42
N LYS A 183 14.39 15.66 11.67
CA LYS A 183 15.77 15.10 11.62
C LYS A 183 16.04 14.15 12.78
N GLU A 184 15.39 14.35 13.94
CA GLU A 184 15.57 13.50 15.11
C GLU A 184 14.83 12.15 14.97
N ILE A 185 13.64 12.17 14.39
CA ILE A 185 12.77 10.99 14.32
C ILE A 185 12.95 10.20 13.02
N LEU A 186 13.11 10.89 11.89
CA LEU A 186 13.16 10.27 10.57
C LEU A 186 14.59 10.00 10.15
N LYS A 187 14.80 8.83 9.57
CA LYS A 187 16.05 8.48 8.93
C LYS A 187 16.02 8.91 7.45
N ASP A 188 17.10 9.52 6.98
CA ASP A 188 17.22 9.92 5.58
C ASP A 188 17.15 8.74 4.62
N VAL A 189 17.68 7.60 5.03
CA VAL A 189 17.74 6.38 4.23
C VAL A 189 17.35 5.17 5.10
N THR A 190 16.46 4.35 4.57
CA THR A 190 16.05 3.07 5.18
C THR A 190 16.41 1.93 4.24
N ILE A 191 16.97 0.87 4.80
CA ILE A 191 17.34 -0.34 4.07
C ILE A 191 16.33 -1.42 4.44
N ASN A 192 15.58 -1.91 3.46
CA ASN A 192 14.68 -3.05 3.61
C ASN A 192 15.30 -4.29 2.96
N HIS A 193 15.28 -5.40 3.70
CA HIS A 193 15.64 -6.71 3.20
C HIS A 193 14.39 -7.59 3.17
N GLN A 194 14.11 -8.17 2.01
CA GLN A 194 13.03 -9.12 1.83
C GLN A 194 13.59 -10.44 1.33
N HIS A 195 13.24 -11.53 2.02
CA HIS A 195 13.59 -12.88 1.64
C HIS A 195 12.32 -13.67 1.41
N TYR A 196 12.18 -14.23 0.23
CA TYR A 196 11.07 -15.09 -0.16
C TYR A 196 11.59 -16.50 -0.38
N LEU A 197 11.03 -17.46 0.35
CA LEU A 197 11.32 -18.87 0.20
C LEU A 197 10.02 -19.63 -0.08
N ASN A 198 9.97 -20.27 -1.21
CA ASN A 198 8.83 -21.08 -1.62
C ASN A 198 9.30 -22.49 -1.97
N ALA A 199 8.64 -23.51 -1.40
CA ALA A 199 8.86 -24.90 -1.68
C ALA A 199 7.55 -25.55 -2.13
N VAL A 200 7.42 -25.83 -3.42
CA VAL A 200 6.20 -26.38 -4.01
C VAL A 200 6.41 -27.83 -4.37
N SER A 201 5.53 -28.70 -3.87
CA SER A 201 5.44 -30.11 -4.24
C SER A 201 3.99 -30.47 -4.57
N TYR A 202 3.81 -31.48 -5.39
CA TYR A 202 2.49 -32.01 -5.72
C TYR A 202 2.37 -33.43 -5.18
N THR A 203 1.32 -33.68 -4.39
CA THR A 203 1.01 -35.01 -3.89
C THR A 203 -0.23 -35.52 -4.62
N HIS A 204 -0.06 -36.50 -5.49
CA HIS A 204 -1.17 -37.14 -6.17
C HIS A 204 -1.77 -38.20 -5.24
N LEU A 205 -2.89 -37.90 -4.60
CA LEU A 205 -3.70 -38.91 -3.93
C LEU A 205 -4.53 -39.63 -5.00
N ARG A 206 -4.06 -40.76 -5.46
CA ARG A 206 -4.92 -41.70 -6.19
C ARG A 206 -5.87 -42.32 -5.15
N ALA A 207 -7.14 -41.95 -5.19
CA ALA A 207 -8.19 -42.75 -4.60
C ALA A 207 -8.24 -44.07 -5.37
N HIS A 208 -7.78 -45.14 -4.78
CA HIS A 208 -7.98 -46.47 -5.29
C HIS A 208 -9.46 -46.78 -5.08
N GLU A 209 -10.25 -46.65 -6.14
CA GLU A 209 -11.61 -47.15 -6.18
C GLU A 209 -11.51 -48.67 -6.24
N THR A 210 -11.58 -49.30 -5.04
CA THR A 210 -11.79 -50.76 -4.96
C THR A 210 -13.22 -51.02 -5.35
N ARG A 211 -13.39 -51.33 -6.66
CA ARG A 211 -14.61 -51.91 -7.16
C ARG A 211 -14.69 -53.32 -6.61
N HIS A 212 -15.54 -53.55 -5.62
CA HIS A 212 -16.01 -54.86 -5.28
C HIS A 212 -17.10 -55.26 -6.22
N ASP A 213 -16.75 -56.04 -7.24
CA ASP A 213 -17.73 -56.79 -8.00
C ASP A 213 -18.14 -57.99 -7.11
N LEU A 214 -19.40 -57.98 -6.67
CA LEU A 214 -20.15 -59.13 -6.20
C LEU A 214 -21.04 -59.68 -7.31
#